data_38c39c211a18c3027c49d02125b55cfc
#
_entry.id   38c39c211a18c3027c49d02125b55cfc
#
_cell.length_a   1.000
_cell.length_b   1.000
_cell.length_c   1.000
_cell.angle_alpha   90.00
_cell.angle_beta   90.00
_cell.angle_gamma   90.00
#
_symmetry.space_group_name_H-M   'P 1'
#
loop_
_entity.id
_entity.type
_entity.pdbx_description
1 polymer ?
#
loop_
_entity_poly.entity_id
_entity_poly.type
_entity_poly.pdbx_seq_one_letter_code
_entity_poly.pdbx_strand_id
1 'polypeptide(L)'
;TVSRAWSWEPRKDRVTFRGTADQGGTVTYDRASLASASEQVKKVDPQFVNDNYWLIFPLRVSWDDAAFVTAYQAPAKLPIGSGEARRLVVKYPDNEGYTPGDVYELFVDNSHRIVQWIYRKGGDRTPTRVTTWEDYRKAGPLTLSLDHKSADGKFRVWFTDVAVRVAGKPDWIPVK
;
A
#
# COMPACT_ATOMS: atom_id res chain seq x y z
N THR A 1 6.92 9.27 -15.71
CA THR A 1 6.12 9.36 -14.48
C THR A 1 4.68 9.04 -14.83
N VAL A 2 4.05 8.16 -14.07
CA VAL A 2 2.61 7.87 -14.19
C VAL A 2 1.92 8.48 -12.98
N SER A 3 0.84 9.23 -13.20
CA SER A 3 0.01 9.81 -12.15
C SER A 3 -1.38 9.18 -12.18
N ARG A 4 -1.90 8.84 -11.01
CA ARG A 4 -3.24 8.26 -10.84
C ARG A 4 -3.92 8.90 -9.64
N ALA A 5 -5.22 9.15 -9.74
CA ALA A 5 -6.01 9.70 -8.65
C ALA A 5 -7.13 8.74 -8.25
N TRP A 6 -7.27 8.52 -6.96
CA TRP A 6 -8.22 7.59 -6.38
C TRP A 6 -9.10 8.23 -5.31
N SER A 7 -10.33 7.79 -5.22
CA SER A 7 -11.14 7.89 -4.00
C SER A 7 -11.60 6.50 -3.62
N TRP A 8 -11.55 6.18 -2.33
CA TRP A 8 -11.99 4.90 -1.82
C TRP A 8 -12.89 5.07 -0.59
N GLU A 9 -14.00 4.34 -0.60
CA GLU A 9 -14.92 4.21 0.53
C GLU A 9 -14.80 2.81 1.13
N PRO A 10 -13.92 2.58 2.12
CA PRO A 10 -13.60 1.23 2.61
C PRO A 10 -14.81 0.42 3.06
N ARG A 11 -15.79 1.04 3.72
CA ARG A 11 -17.00 0.35 4.23
C ARG A 11 -17.90 -0.21 3.14
N LYS A 12 -17.84 0.38 1.93
CA LYS A 12 -18.61 -0.06 0.76
C LYS A 12 -17.74 -0.82 -0.22
N ASP A 13 -16.44 -0.85 0.04
CA ASP A 13 -15.39 -1.26 -0.90
C ASP A 13 -15.55 -0.64 -2.30
N ARG A 14 -15.98 0.64 -2.30
CA ARG A 14 -16.23 1.42 -3.52
C ARG A 14 -15.02 2.25 -3.88
N VAL A 15 -14.54 2.09 -5.09
CA VAL A 15 -13.38 2.78 -5.64
C VAL A 15 -13.80 3.69 -6.78
N THR A 16 -13.29 4.92 -6.79
CA THR A 16 -13.35 5.81 -7.96
C THR A 16 -11.94 6.10 -8.44
N PHE A 17 -11.65 5.71 -9.66
CA PHE A 17 -10.47 6.11 -10.42
C PHE A 17 -10.77 7.39 -11.19
N ARG A 18 -9.86 8.37 -11.17
CA ARG A 18 -9.91 9.55 -12.02
C ARG A 18 -8.65 9.58 -12.86
N GLY A 19 -8.76 9.05 -14.06
CA GLY A 19 -7.68 9.05 -15.05
C GLY A 19 -7.92 10.05 -16.16
N THR A 20 -6.89 10.29 -16.95
CA THR A 20 -6.98 10.98 -18.22
C THR A 20 -7.68 10.12 -19.29
N ALA A 21 -8.02 10.67 -20.43
CA ALA A 21 -8.72 9.93 -21.50
C ALA A 21 -7.93 8.70 -21.97
N ASP A 22 -6.61 8.83 -22.08
CA ASP A 22 -5.69 7.74 -22.43
C ASP A 22 -5.56 6.66 -21.34
N GLN A 23 -5.89 7.00 -20.09
CA GLN A 23 -5.97 6.08 -18.96
C GLN A 23 -7.37 5.44 -18.80
N GLY A 24 -8.30 5.72 -19.72
CA GLY A 24 -9.66 5.22 -19.67
C GLY A 24 -10.67 6.14 -18.96
N GLY A 25 -10.28 7.37 -18.62
CA GLY A 25 -11.16 8.35 -17.99
C GLY A 25 -11.52 8.01 -16.54
N THR A 26 -12.68 8.50 -16.09
CA THR A 26 -13.16 8.26 -14.73
C THR A 26 -14.05 7.01 -14.68
N VAL A 27 -13.79 6.12 -13.72
CA VAL A 27 -14.63 4.94 -13.46
C VAL A 27 -14.86 4.75 -11.97
N THR A 28 -16.10 4.45 -11.60
CA THR A 28 -16.49 4.08 -10.21
C THR A 28 -17.00 2.66 -10.20
N TYR A 29 -16.57 1.86 -9.23
CA TYR A 29 -16.97 0.47 -9.12
C TYR A 29 -16.94 -0.01 -7.67
N ASP A 30 -17.71 -1.04 -7.38
CA ASP A 30 -17.73 -1.75 -6.10
C ASP A 30 -16.89 -3.03 -6.25
N ARG A 31 -15.86 -3.20 -5.43
CA ARG A 31 -14.94 -4.33 -5.53
C ARG A 31 -15.59 -5.67 -5.22
N ALA A 32 -16.66 -5.68 -4.43
CA ALA A 32 -17.48 -6.88 -4.22
C ALA A 32 -18.06 -7.47 -5.52
N SER A 33 -18.14 -6.67 -6.60
CA SER A 33 -18.70 -7.06 -7.90
C SER A 33 -17.65 -7.25 -9.00
N LEU A 34 -16.37 -7.42 -8.65
CA LEU A 34 -15.26 -7.52 -9.63
C LEU A 34 -15.43 -8.69 -10.61
N ALA A 35 -15.99 -9.81 -10.18
CA ALA A 35 -16.19 -10.97 -11.05
C ALA A 35 -17.03 -10.65 -12.29
N SER A 36 -18.03 -9.77 -12.15
CA SER A 36 -18.92 -9.32 -13.23
C SER A 36 -18.57 -7.94 -13.79
N ALA A 37 -17.44 -7.37 -13.38
CA ALA A 37 -17.04 -6.04 -13.79
C ALA A 37 -16.63 -5.95 -15.26
N SER A 38 -16.70 -4.75 -15.82
CA SER A 38 -16.21 -4.46 -17.18
C SER A 38 -14.71 -4.70 -17.31
N GLU A 39 -14.24 -4.91 -18.54
CA GLU A 39 -12.82 -5.07 -18.83
C GLU A 39 -11.99 -3.85 -18.41
N GLN A 40 -12.56 -2.66 -18.45
CA GLN A 40 -11.93 -1.45 -17.93
C GLN A 40 -11.68 -1.56 -16.44
N VAL A 41 -12.67 -1.95 -15.65
CA VAL A 41 -12.53 -2.12 -14.19
C VAL A 41 -11.50 -3.20 -13.86
N LYS A 42 -11.53 -4.34 -14.57
CA LYS A 42 -10.55 -5.42 -14.40
C LYS A 42 -9.11 -4.99 -14.67
N LYS A 43 -8.90 -4.00 -15.54
CA LYS A 43 -7.56 -3.40 -15.79
C LYS A 43 -7.15 -2.37 -14.74
N VAL A 44 -8.12 -1.67 -14.17
CA VAL A 44 -7.89 -0.57 -13.22
C VAL A 44 -7.71 -1.07 -11.78
N ASP A 45 -8.49 -2.07 -11.34
CA ASP A 45 -8.47 -2.54 -9.95
C ASP A 45 -7.10 -3.04 -9.46
N PRO A 46 -6.30 -3.79 -10.23
CA PRO A 46 -4.95 -4.16 -9.80
C PRO A 46 -4.04 -2.96 -9.56
N GLN A 47 -4.25 -1.84 -10.27
CA GLN A 47 -3.49 -0.61 -10.06
C GLN A 47 -3.92 0.07 -8.74
N PHE A 48 -5.23 0.05 -8.43
CA PHE A 48 -5.74 0.52 -7.14
C PHE A 48 -5.15 -0.30 -5.99
N VAL A 49 -5.15 -1.63 -6.09
CA VAL A 49 -4.56 -2.50 -5.07
C VAL A 49 -3.09 -2.16 -4.86
N ASN A 50 -2.32 -2.06 -5.94
CA ASN A 50 -0.91 -1.69 -5.87
C ASN A 50 -0.69 -0.34 -5.16
N ASP A 51 -1.37 0.72 -5.59
CA ASP A 51 -1.19 2.06 -5.03
C ASP A 51 -1.66 2.14 -3.57
N ASN A 52 -2.75 1.42 -3.24
CA ASN A 52 -3.28 1.31 -1.90
C ASN A 52 -2.29 0.62 -0.94
N TYR A 53 -1.59 -0.42 -1.41
CA TYR A 53 -0.54 -1.08 -0.62
C TYR A 53 0.61 -0.13 -0.28
N TRP A 54 1.04 0.69 -1.21
CA TRP A 54 2.08 1.70 -0.94
C TRP A 54 1.66 2.73 0.10
N LEU A 55 0.38 3.08 0.17
CA LEU A 55 -0.10 4.12 1.07
C LEU A 55 -0.49 3.61 2.47
N ILE A 56 -1.20 2.48 2.53
CA ILE A 56 -1.86 2.03 3.77
C ILE A 56 -1.61 0.55 4.10
N PHE A 57 -0.52 -0.04 3.64
CA PHE A 57 -0.23 -1.46 3.86
C PHE A 57 -0.42 -1.95 5.30
N PRO A 58 0.06 -1.24 6.37
CA PRO A 58 -0.15 -1.68 7.74
C PRO A 58 -1.62 -1.83 8.12
N LEU A 59 -2.47 -0.94 7.61
CA LEU A 59 -3.91 -1.01 7.85
C LEU A 59 -4.54 -2.16 7.06
N ARG A 60 -4.09 -2.38 5.82
CA ARG A 60 -4.53 -3.52 5.02
C ARG A 60 -4.26 -4.84 5.71
N VAL A 61 -3.06 -5.05 6.18
CA VAL A 61 -2.68 -6.27 6.92
C VAL A 61 -3.55 -6.49 8.17
N SER A 62 -3.93 -5.41 8.87
CA SER A 62 -4.78 -5.51 10.05
C SER A 62 -6.25 -5.88 9.75
N TRP A 63 -6.69 -5.75 8.49
CA TRP A 63 -8.06 -6.06 8.04
C TRP A 63 -8.14 -7.33 7.19
N ASP A 64 -7.01 -7.87 6.79
CA ASP A 64 -6.93 -9.00 5.88
C ASP A 64 -6.65 -10.28 6.66
N ASP A 65 -7.69 -11.07 6.92
CA ASP A 65 -7.62 -12.32 7.67
C ASP A 65 -6.74 -13.38 6.98
N ALA A 66 -6.46 -13.22 5.68
CA ALA A 66 -5.57 -14.11 4.93
C ALA A 66 -4.08 -13.84 5.20
N ALA A 67 -3.72 -12.70 5.80
CA ALA A 67 -2.33 -12.34 6.03
C ALA A 67 -1.73 -13.07 7.24
N PHE A 68 -0.65 -13.81 7.04
CA PHE A 68 0.16 -14.40 8.12
C PHE A 68 1.27 -13.45 8.50
N VAL A 69 1.28 -12.98 9.77
CA VAL A 69 2.31 -12.07 10.27
C VAL A 69 3.22 -12.78 11.25
N THR A 70 4.53 -12.76 10.97
CA THR A 70 5.57 -13.28 11.86
C THR A 70 6.45 -12.13 12.35
N ALA A 71 6.53 -11.93 13.68
CA ALA A 71 7.42 -10.96 14.30
C ALA A 71 8.73 -11.63 14.71
N TYR A 72 9.87 -11.05 14.31
CA TYR A 72 11.18 -11.51 14.72
C TYR A 72 11.67 -10.71 15.94
N GLN A 73 12.14 -11.40 16.98
CA GLN A 73 12.59 -10.77 18.23
C GLN A 73 13.91 -10.01 18.07
N ALA A 74 14.86 -10.60 17.32
CA ALA A 74 16.15 -9.97 17.09
C ALA A 74 16.02 -8.87 16.02
N PRO A 75 16.67 -7.71 16.23
CA PRO A 75 16.78 -6.70 15.18
C PRO A 75 17.49 -7.25 13.94
N ALA A 76 17.07 -6.76 12.80
CA ALA A 76 17.65 -7.10 11.50
C ALA A 76 18.29 -5.87 10.86
N LYS A 77 19.37 -6.07 10.12
CA LYS A 77 20.00 -5.00 9.34
C LYS A 77 19.01 -4.41 8.35
N LEU A 78 19.03 -3.11 8.22
CA LEU A 78 18.24 -2.40 7.21
C LEU A 78 18.73 -2.78 5.81
N PRO A 79 17.84 -3.04 4.85
CA PRO A 79 18.22 -3.36 3.48
C PRO A 79 18.81 -2.18 2.69
N ILE A 80 18.53 -0.95 3.10
CA ILE A 80 19.07 0.27 2.50
C ILE A 80 19.83 1.05 3.58
N GLY A 81 21.10 1.39 3.30
CA GLY A 81 21.96 2.15 4.21
C GLY A 81 22.47 1.31 5.36
N SER A 82 22.61 1.91 6.54
CA SER A 82 23.12 1.31 7.76
C SER A 82 22.08 1.35 8.88
N GLY A 83 22.27 0.50 9.89
CA GLY A 83 21.41 0.42 11.07
C GLY A 83 20.61 -0.86 11.13
N GLU A 84 19.77 -0.95 12.16
CA GLU A 84 18.95 -2.12 12.44
C GLU A 84 17.54 -1.69 12.85
N ALA A 85 16.56 -2.55 12.59
CA ALA A 85 15.18 -2.36 13.00
C ALA A 85 14.51 -3.71 13.29
N ARG A 86 13.39 -3.69 13.98
CA ARG A 86 12.58 -4.90 14.16
C ARG A 86 12.02 -5.33 12.82
N ARG A 87 12.04 -6.63 12.55
CA ARG A 87 11.52 -7.19 11.32
C ARG A 87 10.19 -7.90 11.55
N LEU A 88 9.20 -7.54 10.76
CA LEU A 88 7.95 -8.27 10.61
C LEU A 88 7.91 -8.86 9.20
N VAL A 89 7.45 -10.10 9.07
CA VAL A 89 7.21 -10.72 7.77
C VAL A 89 5.71 -10.96 7.62
N VAL A 90 5.14 -10.44 6.56
CA VAL A 90 3.76 -10.67 6.15
C VAL A 90 3.78 -11.60 4.95
N LYS A 91 3.10 -12.74 5.05
CA LYS A 91 2.99 -13.69 3.95
C LYS A 91 1.52 -13.92 3.63
N TYR A 92 1.20 -13.88 2.36
CA TYR A 92 -0.10 -14.30 1.84
C TYR A 92 -0.04 -15.74 1.34
N PRO A 93 -1.09 -16.56 1.54
CA PRO A 93 -1.19 -17.87 0.93
C PRO A 93 -1.32 -17.77 -0.60
N ASP A 94 -1.05 -18.86 -1.29
CA ASP A 94 -0.96 -18.84 -2.76
C ASP A 94 -2.31 -18.61 -3.47
N ASN A 95 -3.41 -18.77 -2.75
CA ASN A 95 -4.77 -18.74 -3.30
C ASN A 95 -5.73 -17.78 -2.58
N GLU A 96 -5.24 -17.01 -1.60
CA GLU A 96 -6.07 -16.13 -0.79
C GLU A 96 -5.44 -14.75 -0.59
N GLY A 97 -6.27 -13.79 -0.20
CA GLY A 97 -5.85 -12.42 0.06
C GLY A 97 -5.80 -11.56 -1.20
N TYR A 98 -5.30 -10.35 -1.03
CA TYR A 98 -5.24 -9.34 -2.12
C TYR A 98 -4.07 -9.57 -3.07
N THR A 99 -3.00 -10.19 -2.60
CA THR A 99 -1.76 -10.45 -3.35
C THR A 99 -1.29 -11.88 -3.07
N PRO A 100 -1.99 -12.89 -3.63
CA PRO A 100 -1.71 -14.30 -3.37
C PRO A 100 -0.24 -14.67 -3.61
N GLY A 101 0.35 -15.40 -2.65
CA GLY A 101 1.74 -15.85 -2.69
C GLY A 101 2.78 -14.78 -2.35
N ASP A 102 2.41 -13.51 -2.26
CA ASP A 102 3.35 -12.42 -2.02
C ASP A 102 3.87 -12.40 -0.58
N VAL A 103 5.12 -11.95 -0.43
CA VAL A 103 5.76 -11.78 0.88
C VAL A 103 6.30 -10.36 1.02
N TYR A 104 6.05 -9.77 2.19
CA TYR A 104 6.53 -8.44 2.57
C TYR A 104 7.32 -8.52 3.86
N GLU A 105 8.56 -8.05 3.84
CA GLU A 105 9.38 -7.87 5.05
C GLU A 105 9.36 -6.40 5.43
N LEU A 106 8.82 -6.09 6.61
CA LEU A 106 8.68 -4.73 7.11
C LEU A 106 9.74 -4.48 8.17
N PHE A 107 10.49 -3.41 8.03
CA PHE A 107 11.47 -2.94 9.02
C PHE A 107 10.86 -1.79 9.81
N VAL A 108 10.69 -2.01 11.10
CA VAL A 108 9.92 -1.13 12.00
C VAL A 108 10.84 -0.53 13.06
N ASP A 109 10.87 0.79 13.15
CA ASP A 109 11.68 1.53 14.13
C ASP A 109 11.08 1.47 15.56
N ASN A 110 11.78 2.11 16.50
CA ASN A 110 11.34 2.18 17.89
C ASN A 110 10.08 3.04 18.11
N SER A 111 9.71 3.86 17.13
CA SER A 111 8.47 4.64 17.11
C SER A 111 7.29 3.87 16.49
N HIS A 112 7.47 2.57 16.21
CA HIS A 112 6.50 1.69 15.57
C HIS A 112 6.11 2.11 14.15
N ARG A 113 7.03 2.76 13.42
CA ARG A 113 6.86 3.13 12.02
C ARG A 113 7.65 2.20 11.12
N ILE A 114 7.07 1.81 10.00
CA ILE A 114 7.82 1.13 8.94
C ILE A 114 8.80 2.16 8.37
N VAL A 115 10.09 1.84 8.35
CA VAL A 115 11.12 2.70 7.77
C VAL A 115 11.61 2.19 6.41
N GLN A 116 11.50 0.89 6.20
CA GLN A 116 11.84 0.23 4.94
C GLN A 116 11.00 -1.03 4.77
N TRP A 117 10.88 -1.50 3.55
CA TRP A 117 10.34 -2.82 3.28
C TRP A 117 11.06 -3.53 2.14
N ILE A 118 10.90 -4.86 2.12
CA ILE A 118 11.23 -5.73 1.00
C ILE A 118 9.94 -6.36 0.51
N TYR A 119 9.63 -6.20 -0.75
CA TYR A 119 8.54 -6.88 -1.43
C TYR A 119 9.07 -8.02 -2.30
N ARG A 120 8.44 -9.19 -2.18
CA ARG A 120 8.76 -10.41 -2.93
C ARG A 120 7.49 -10.94 -3.59
N LYS A 121 7.40 -10.76 -4.89
CA LYS A 121 6.29 -11.30 -5.69
C LYS A 121 6.34 -12.83 -5.67
N GLY A 122 5.21 -13.47 -5.32
CA GLY A 122 5.12 -14.92 -5.21
C GLY A 122 6.12 -15.52 -4.22
N GLY A 123 6.60 -14.76 -3.23
CA GLY A 123 7.59 -15.24 -2.26
C GLY A 123 9.00 -15.47 -2.81
N ASP A 124 9.32 -14.94 -3.98
CA ASP A 124 10.61 -15.15 -4.65
C ASP A 124 11.79 -14.77 -3.74
N ARG A 125 12.89 -15.56 -3.85
CA ARG A 125 14.12 -15.29 -3.09
C ARG A 125 14.74 -13.95 -3.45
N THR A 126 14.68 -13.56 -4.72
CA THR A 126 15.15 -12.26 -5.19
C THR A 126 14.07 -11.20 -4.89
N PRO A 127 14.40 -10.12 -4.16
CA PRO A 127 13.45 -9.05 -3.91
C PRO A 127 12.95 -8.42 -5.21
N THR A 128 11.64 -8.28 -5.34
CA THR A 128 11.01 -7.55 -6.46
C THR A 128 11.21 -6.05 -6.28
N ARG A 129 11.11 -5.57 -5.03
CA ARG A 129 11.36 -4.17 -4.65
C ARG A 129 11.93 -4.10 -3.24
N VAL A 130 12.85 -3.16 -3.07
CA VAL A 130 13.36 -2.72 -1.76
C VAL A 130 13.27 -1.21 -1.73
N THR A 131 12.54 -0.65 -0.78
CA THR A 131 12.35 0.79 -0.69
C THR A 131 12.34 1.30 0.75
N THR A 132 12.58 2.59 0.89
CA THR A 132 12.30 3.35 2.11
C THR A 132 10.80 3.56 2.29
N TRP A 133 10.41 3.93 3.52
CA TRP A 133 9.11 4.47 3.90
C TRP A 133 9.37 5.78 4.64
N GLU A 134 9.09 6.90 3.98
CA GLU A 134 9.47 8.25 4.41
C GLU A 134 8.29 9.21 4.40
N ASP A 135 8.55 10.45 4.79
CA ASP A 135 7.58 11.55 4.79
C ASP A 135 6.27 11.19 5.50
N TYR A 136 6.39 10.76 6.76
CA TYR A 136 5.25 10.46 7.60
C TYR A 136 4.48 11.72 8.00
N ARG A 137 3.22 11.82 7.57
CA ARG A 137 2.34 12.96 7.84
C ARG A 137 1.02 12.55 8.42
N LYS A 138 0.37 13.46 9.15
CA LYS A 138 -0.96 13.24 9.71
C LYS A 138 -2.05 13.55 8.70
N ALA A 139 -3.05 12.64 8.65
CA ALA A 139 -4.29 12.80 7.92
C ALA A 139 -5.45 12.42 8.85
N GLY A 140 -5.99 13.37 9.59
CA GLY A 140 -6.98 13.09 10.62
C GLY A 140 -6.44 12.13 11.69
N PRO A 141 -7.10 10.98 11.92
CA PRO A 141 -6.65 9.99 12.90
C PRO A 141 -5.47 9.14 12.40
N LEU A 142 -5.10 9.22 11.12
CA LEU A 142 -4.07 8.39 10.52
C LEU A 142 -2.72 9.12 10.46
N THR A 143 -1.64 8.35 10.46
CA THR A 143 -0.30 8.80 10.09
C THR A 143 0.14 7.95 8.90
N LEU A 144 0.42 8.58 7.76
CA LEU A 144 0.69 7.93 6.49
C LEU A 144 2.10 8.26 6.03
N SER A 145 2.80 7.28 5.46
CA SER A 145 4.05 7.49 4.73
C SER A 145 3.72 7.89 3.29
N LEU A 146 4.29 8.99 2.81
CA LEU A 146 3.94 9.55 1.51
C LEU A 146 5.05 9.42 0.45
N ASP A 147 6.21 8.87 0.82
CA ASP A 147 7.34 8.76 -0.11
C ASP A 147 8.11 7.44 0.08
N HIS A 148 8.38 6.74 -1.01
CA HIS A 148 9.03 5.43 -1.04
C HIS A 148 10.04 5.39 -2.18
N LYS A 149 11.33 5.14 -1.85
CA LYS A 149 12.44 5.21 -2.82
C LYS A 149 13.31 3.97 -2.76
N SER A 150 13.77 3.50 -3.91
CA SER A 150 14.87 2.55 -3.97
C SER A 150 16.21 3.21 -3.64
N ALA A 151 17.21 2.42 -3.21
CA ALA A 151 18.54 2.92 -2.84
C ALA A 151 19.25 3.64 -4.01
N ASP A 152 19.02 3.21 -5.25
CA ASP A 152 19.62 3.81 -6.44
C ASP A 152 18.84 4.98 -7.03
N GLY A 153 17.71 5.35 -6.39
CA GLY A 153 16.82 6.45 -6.81
C GLY A 153 16.07 6.22 -8.14
N LYS A 154 16.23 5.06 -8.78
CA LYS A 154 15.56 4.78 -10.07
C LYS A 154 14.08 4.45 -9.93
N PHE A 155 13.66 4.05 -8.74
CA PHE A 155 12.26 3.78 -8.43
C PHE A 155 11.81 4.69 -7.29
N ARG A 156 10.67 5.35 -7.49
CA ARG A 156 10.00 6.14 -6.47
C ARG A 156 8.49 6.07 -6.63
N VAL A 157 7.78 5.88 -5.53
CA VAL A 157 6.33 6.09 -5.41
C VAL A 157 6.11 7.18 -4.38
N TRP A 158 5.30 8.18 -4.71
CA TRP A 158 4.95 9.23 -3.76
C TRP A 158 3.50 9.65 -3.94
N PHE A 159 2.94 10.22 -2.89
CA PHE A 159 1.54 10.62 -2.85
C PHE A 159 1.41 12.12 -2.64
N THR A 160 0.54 12.74 -3.42
CA THR A 160 0.14 14.15 -3.31
C THR A 160 -1.37 14.23 -3.09
N ASP A 161 -1.83 15.36 -2.58
CA ASP A 161 -3.26 15.66 -2.42
C ASP A 161 -4.04 14.59 -1.62
N VAL A 162 -3.34 13.99 -0.63
CA VAL A 162 -3.94 12.96 0.22
C VAL A 162 -4.86 13.62 1.25
N ALA A 163 -6.08 13.10 1.35
CA ALA A 163 -7.05 13.52 2.35
C ALA A 163 -7.82 12.31 2.89
N VAL A 164 -8.26 12.39 4.13
CA VAL A 164 -9.06 11.37 4.81
C VAL A 164 -10.38 11.97 5.25
N ARG A 165 -11.48 11.22 5.10
CA ARG A 165 -12.78 11.57 5.66
C ARG A 165 -13.19 10.54 6.69
N VAL A 166 -13.43 11.01 7.92
CA VAL A 166 -13.90 10.17 9.02
C VAL A 166 -15.39 9.88 8.83
N ALA A 167 -15.79 8.64 9.09
CA ALA A 167 -17.20 8.24 8.98
C ALA A 167 -18.10 9.13 9.85
N GLY A 168 -19.21 9.61 9.28
CA GLY A 168 -20.14 10.51 9.93
C GLY A 168 -19.70 11.99 9.98
N LYS A 169 -18.54 12.32 9.38
CA LYS A 169 -18.11 13.71 9.20
C LYS A 169 -18.20 14.12 7.73
N PRO A 170 -18.67 15.35 7.42
CA PRO A 170 -18.79 15.79 6.02
C PRO A 170 -17.46 16.15 5.39
N ASP A 171 -16.50 16.65 6.18
CA ASP A 171 -15.30 17.28 5.67
C ASP A 171 -14.16 16.33 5.43
N TRP A 172 -13.42 16.59 4.37
CA TRP A 172 -12.13 15.96 4.10
C TRP A 172 -11.04 16.66 4.89
N ILE A 173 -10.19 15.88 5.55
CA ILE A 173 -9.04 16.34 6.32
C ILE A 173 -7.80 16.09 5.45
N PRO A 174 -7.21 17.15 4.87
CA PRO A 174 -5.99 16.99 4.08
C PRO A 174 -4.80 16.60 4.98
N VAL A 175 -3.84 15.96 4.38
CA VAL A 175 -2.53 15.68 5.00
C VAL A 175 -1.82 17.00 5.31
N LYS A 176 -1.21 17.06 6.49
CA LYS A 176 -0.39 18.19 6.97
C LYS A 176 1.04 17.75 7.25
#